data_2e6f2abf398d24e5388b7b971cd8cdbd
#
_entry.id   2e6f2abf398d24e5388b7b971cd8cdbd
#
_cell.length_a   1.000
_cell.length_b   1.000
_cell.length_c   1.000
_cell.angle_alpha   90.00
_cell.angle_beta   90.00
_cell.angle_gamma   90.00
#
_symmetry.space_group_name_H-M   'P 1'
#
loop_
_entity.id
_entity.type
_entity.pdbx_description
1 polymer ?
#
loop_
_entity_poly.entity_id
_entity_poly.type
_entity_poly.pdbx_seq_one_letter_code
_entity_poly.pdbx_strand_id
1 'polypeptide(L)'
;MHLTLLPQFTLINYSPNQPFTYSQQITIFTAMLKAQSIHKSYGQLHILKGVDLEVAKGEIVTIVGASGAGKSSLLNILGTLDRPDSGQLYIDNQELSKLSNKNLSNFRNVKIGFIFQFHHLLSEFDALENVCIPAFIAGLSRNDSEKKATRLLQMLGLGDRMKHKPNELSGGEQQRVAVARALVNNPALIFADEPSGNLDSTNARELHELFLQLRAEFNQTFVIVTHNEDLAALSDRKVTMKDGLIIQ
;
A
#
# COMPACT_ATOMS: atom_id res chain seq x y z
N MET A 1 22.40 -0.04 -35.34
CA MET A 1 22.58 1.42 -35.23
C MET A 1 21.23 2.03 -34.92
N HIS A 2 20.86 2.13 -33.64
CA HIS A 2 19.67 2.84 -33.18
C HIS A 2 20.09 3.75 -32.04
N LEU A 3 20.11 5.05 -32.34
CA LEU A 3 20.34 6.12 -31.37
C LEU A 3 19.10 6.33 -30.53
N THR A 4 19.23 6.13 -29.24
CA THR A 4 18.21 6.49 -28.23
C THR A 4 18.35 7.99 -27.92
N LEU A 5 17.31 8.76 -28.19
CA LEU A 5 17.23 10.19 -27.90
C LEU A 5 17.17 10.42 -26.37
N LEU A 6 18.18 11.12 -25.85
CA LEU A 6 18.17 11.69 -24.51
C LEU A 6 17.35 13.00 -24.52
N PRO A 7 16.63 13.36 -23.43
CA PRO A 7 15.90 14.62 -23.36
C PRO A 7 16.87 15.82 -23.32
N GLN A 8 16.54 16.82 -24.10
CA GLN A 8 17.32 18.05 -24.27
C GLN A 8 17.33 18.86 -22.96
N PHE A 9 18.53 19.10 -22.44
CA PHE A 9 18.75 20.11 -21.40
C PHE A 9 18.69 21.50 -22.03
N THR A 10 17.77 22.34 -21.57
CA THR A 10 17.73 23.75 -21.90
C THR A 10 18.89 24.46 -21.17
N LEU A 11 19.82 25.01 -21.92
CA LEU A 11 20.93 25.84 -21.40
C LEU A 11 20.36 27.11 -20.77
N ILE A 12 20.52 27.25 -19.46
CA ILE A 12 20.25 28.49 -18.73
C ILE A 12 21.47 29.37 -18.88
N ASN A 13 21.27 30.57 -19.41
CA ASN A 13 22.32 31.59 -19.61
C ASN A 13 23.03 31.92 -18.28
N TYR A 14 24.33 31.68 -18.25
CA TYR A 14 25.22 31.99 -17.13
C TYR A 14 25.61 33.48 -17.16
N SER A 15 25.31 34.21 -16.07
CA SER A 15 25.79 35.58 -15.83
C SER A 15 26.85 35.54 -14.71
N PRO A 16 28.08 36.05 -14.91
CA PRO A 16 29.21 35.81 -14.02
C PRO A 16 29.25 36.65 -12.73
N ASN A 17 28.24 37.45 -12.41
CA ASN A 17 28.28 38.40 -11.29
C ASN A 17 27.15 38.28 -10.27
N GLN A 18 26.59 37.07 -10.04
CA GLN A 18 25.68 36.85 -8.93
C GLN A 18 26.27 35.84 -7.94
N PRO A 19 26.17 36.07 -6.61
CA PRO A 19 26.62 35.10 -5.62
C PRO A 19 25.79 33.84 -5.72
N PHE A 20 26.46 32.67 -5.70
CA PHE A 20 25.83 31.35 -5.65
C PHE A 20 24.96 31.27 -4.37
N THR A 21 23.67 31.47 -4.49
CA THR A 21 22.72 31.02 -3.50
C THR A 21 22.48 29.55 -3.79
N TYR A 22 22.80 28.68 -2.83
CA TYR A 22 22.34 27.29 -2.83
C TYR A 22 20.81 27.33 -2.91
N SER A 23 20.27 27.21 -4.13
CA SER A 23 18.86 26.89 -4.28
C SER A 23 18.70 25.49 -3.69
N GLN A 24 18.02 25.40 -2.57
CA GLN A 24 17.49 24.13 -2.09
C GLN A 24 16.83 23.47 -3.29
N GLN A 25 17.38 22.35 -3.73
CA GLN A 25 16.65 21.47 -4.63
C GLN A 25 15.38 21.09 -3.87
N ILE A 26 14.28 21.78 -4.18
CA ILE A 26 12.96 21.35 -3.79
C ILE A 26 12.75 20.06 -4.57
N THR A 27 13.09 18.94 -3.96
CA THR A 27 12.63 17.64 -4.40
C THR A 27 11.13 17.71 -4.26
N ILE A 28 10.42 17.93 -5.36
CA ILE A 28 8.96 17.85 -5.40
C ILE A 28 8.65 16.38 -5.18
N PHE A 29 8.54 15.96 -3.92
CA PHE A 29 7.95 14.68 -3.58
C PHE A 29 6.48 14.79 -3.98
N THR A 30 6.15 14.24 -5.13
CA THR A 30 4.74 14.06 -5.48
C THR A 30 4.16 13.05 -4.49
N ALA A 31 3.28 13.53 -3.62
CA ALA A 31 2.63 12.69 -2.64
C ALA A 31 1.85 11.58 -3.38
N MET A 32 2.14 10.31 -3.05
CA MET A 32 1.37 9.17 -3.53
C MET A 32 -0.02 9.14 -2.90
N LEU A 33 -0.08 9.49 -1.59
CA LEU A 33 -1.31 9.62 -0.85
C LEU A 33 -1.33 10.96 -0.12
N LYS A 34 -2.48 11.65 -0.15
CA LYS A 34 -2.73 12.85 0.64
C LYS A 34 -4.14 12.79 1.22
N ALA A 35 -4.21 12.75 2.54
CA ALA A 35 -5.43 12.87 3.33
C ALA A 35 -5.44 14.24 4.01
N GLN A 36 -6.55 14.97 3.94
CA GLN A 36 -6.69 16.31 4.50
C GLN A 36 -7.95 16.39 5.35
N SER A 37 -7.77 16.73 6.62
CA SER A 37 -8.83 16.95 7.61
C SER A 37 -9.86 15.82 7.61
N ILE A 38 -9.41 14.57 7.65
CA ILE A 38 -10.28 13.40 7.62
C ILE A 38 -11.02 13.26 8.96
N HIS A 39 -12.34 13.34 8.91
CA HIS A 39 -13.24 13.09 10.04
C HIS A 39 -14.06 11.84 9.83
N LYS A 40 -14.29 11.09 10.91
CA LYS A 40 -15.16 9.91 10.90
C LYS A 40 -15.82 9.71 12.26
N SER A 41 -17.11 9.42 12.22
CA SER A 41 -17.90 9.08 13.39
C SER A 41 -18.75 7.84 13.12
N TYR A 42 -19.00 7.06 14.14
CA TYR A 42 -19.99 5.98 14.13
C TYR A 42 -21.02 6.26 15.23
N GLY A 43 -22.21 6.71 14.82
CA GLY A 43 -23.21 7.24 15.75
C GLY A 43 -22.68 8.49 16.48
N GLN A 44 -22.61 8.44 17.81
CA GLN A 44 -22.10 9.54 18.64
C GLN A 44 -20.58 9.46 18.89
N LEU A 45 -19.92 8.38 18.46
CA LEU A 45 -18.50 8.18 18.72
C LEU A 45 -17.66 8.79 17.61
N HIS A 46 -16.93 9.86 17.90
CA HIS A 46 -15.98 10.49 17.00
C HIS A 46 -14.66 9.72 17.00
N ILE A 47 -14.38 8.98 15.92
CA ILE A 47 -13.20 8.13 15.77
C ILE A 47 -12.02 8.89 15.18
N LEU A 48 -12.23 9.65 14.09
CA LEU A 48 -11.21 10.49 13.47
C LEU A 48 -11.62 11.95 13.58
N LYS A 49 -10.68 12.79 14.01
CA LYS A 49 -10.98 14.17 14.44
C LYS A 49 -10.19 15.20 13.62
N GLY A 50 -10.08 15.02 12.31
CA GLY A 50 -9.35 15.92 11.43
C GLY A 50 -7.92 15.42 11.19
N VAL A 51 -7.79 14.20 10.67
CA VAL A 51 -6.49 13.57 10.40
C VAL A 51 -5.93 14.08 9.09
N ASP A 52 -4.69 14.58 9.14
CA ASP A 52 -3.87 14.91 7.98
C ASP A 52 -2.73 13.89 7.85
N LEU A 53 -2.51 13.36 6.63
CA LEU A 53 -1.43 12.44 6.33
C LEU A 53 -1.01 12.58 4.88
N GLU A 54 0.29 12.72 4.64
CA GLU A 54 0.88 12.63 3.31
C GLU A 54 1.86 11.48 3.29
N VAL A 55 1.89 10.72 2.18
CA VAL A 55 2.82 9.60 1.95
C VAL A 55 3.47 9.79 0.59
N ALA A 56 4.79 9.76 0.54
CA ALA A 56 5.54 9.89 -0.71
C ALA A 56 5.51 8.58 -1.52
N LYS A 57 5.78 8.67 -2.81
CA LYS A 57 5.92 7.47 -3.65
C LYS A 57 7.16 6.67 -3.23
N GLY A 58 7.00 5.36 -3.05
CA GLY A 58 8.05 4.45 -2.61
C GLY A 58 8.37 4.56 -1.12
N GLU A 59 7.56 5.26 -0.32
CA GLU A 59 7.71 5.37 1.12
C GLU A 59 7.00 4.21 1.83
N ILE A 60 7.61 3.68 2.88
CA ILE A 60 6.97 2.79 3.85
C ILE A 60 6.64 3.62 5.09
N VAL A 61 5.35 3.86 5.32
CA VAL A 61 4.84 4.55 6.52
C VAL A 61 4.18 3.56 7.44
N THR A 62 4.59 3.53 8.71
CA THR A 62 3.89 2.77 9.75
C THR A 62 3.05 3.69 10.62
N ILE A 63 1.81 3.28 10.89
CA ILE A 63 0.87 3.94 11.81
C ILE A 63 0.79 3.10 13.07
N VAL A 64 1.27 3.66 14.18
CA VAL A 64 1.28 3.01 15.49
C VAL A 64 0.34 3.75 16.46
N GLY A 65 0.02 3.12 17.58
CA GLY A 65 -0.81 3.70 18.64
C GLY A 65 -1.60 2.64 19.40
N ALA A 66 -2.20 3.05 20.52
CA ALA A 66 -2.99 2.17 21.37
C ALA A 66 -4.18 1.54 20.64
N SER A 67 -4.70 0.43 21.17
CA SER A 67 -5.98 -0.12 20.68
C SER A 67 -7.08 0.93 20.86
N GLY A 68 -7.96 1.05 19.87
CA GLY A 68 -9.03 2.07 19.86
C GLY A 68 -8.58 3.48 19.43
N ALA A 69 -7.31 3.73 19.14
CA ALA A 69 -6.84 5.04 18.67
C ALA A 69 -7.41 5.48 17.31
N GLY A 70 -8.07 4.59 16.56
CA GLY A 70 -8.66 4.86 15.24
C GLY A 70 -7.84 4.37 14.05
N LYS A 71 -6.76 3.61 14.26
CA LYS A 71 -5.82 3.17 13.21
C LYS A 71 -6.48 2.39 12.07
N SER A 72 -7.24 1.33 12.37
CA SER A 72 -7.92 0.52 11.35
C SER A 72 -9.03 1.33 10.65
N SER A 73 -9.72 2.23 11.36
CA SER A 73 -10.69 3.14 10.75
C SER A 73 -10.02 4.08 9.76
N LEU A 74 -8.85 4.64 10.13
CA LEU A 74 -8.07 5.47 9.23
C LEU A 74 -7.62 4.66 8.00
N LEU A 75 -7.04 3.46 8.21
CA LEU A 75 -6.60 2.60 7.12
C LEU A 75 -7.76 2.27 6.16
N ASN A 76 -8.94 1.95 6.67
CA ASN A 76 -10.12 1.65 5.87
C ASN A 76 -10.56 2.84 5.01
N ILE A 77 -10.48 4.06 5.55
CA ILE A 77 -10.81 5.28 4.79
C ILE A 77 -9.74 5.57 3.74
N LEU A 78 -8.47 5.53 4.11
CA LEU A 78 -7.36 5.73 3.17
C LEU A 78 -7.39 4.69 2.05
N GLY A 79 -7.72 3.44 2.39
CA GLY A 79 -7.90 2.33 1.45
C GLY A 79 -9.24 2.33 0.71
N THR A 80 -10.09 3.33 0.94
CA THR A 80 -11.42 3.45 0.29
C THR A 80 -12.40 2.32 0.59
N LEU A 81 -12.19 1.56 1.66
CA LEU A 81 -13.14 0.54 2.15
C LEU A 81 -14.30 1.18 2.90
N ASP A 82 -14.07 2.34 3.52
CA ASP A 82 -15.08 3.20 4.11
C ASP A 82 -14.92 4.65 3.57
N ARG A 83 -15.94 5.48 3.77
CA ARG A 83 -15.90 6.90 3.40
C ARG A 83 -15.71 7.77 4.63
N PRO A 84 -14.93 8.85 4.55
CA PRO A 84 -14.91 9.85 5.59
C PRO A 84 -16.25 10.59 5.63
N ASP A 85 -16.61 11.11 6.79
CA ASP A 85 -17.78 12.01 6.94
C ASP A 85 -17.46 13.39 6.35
N SER A 86 -16.21 13.84 6.49
CA SER A 86 -15.67 15.03 5.85
C SER A 86 -14.17 14.93 5.67
N GLY A 87 -13.59 15.84 4.86
CA GLY A 87 -12.19 15.84 4.48
C GLY A 87 -11.99 15.42 3.02
N GLN A 88 -10.74 15.38 2.59
CA GLN A 88 -10.37 15.07 1.20
C GLN A 88 -9.30 13.99 1.18
N LEU A 89 -9.42 13.08 0.22
CA LEU A 89 -8.46 11.99 0.00
C LEU A 89 -8.02 11.98 -1.46
N TYR A 90 -6.72 12.02 -1.65
CA TYR A 90 -6.06 11.93 -2.95
C TYR A 90 -5.11 10.73 -2.96
N ILE A 91 -5.13 9.94 -4.02
CA ILE A 91 -4.13 8.90 -4.30
C ILE A 91 -3.71 9.04 -5.76
N ASP A 92 -2.41 9.01 -6.03
CA ASP A 92 -1.83 9.15 -7.37
C ASP A 92 -2.40 10.39 -8.10
N ASN A 93 -2.46 11.54 -7.39
CA ASN A 93 -3.04 12.82 -7.82
C ASN A 93 -4.54 12.80 -8.16
N GLN A 94 -5.26 11.70 -7.92
CA GLN A 94 -6.69 11.61 -8.14
C GLN A 94 -7.46 11.86 -6.86
N GLU A 95 -8.42 12.81 -6.89
CA GLU A 95 -9.34 13.05 -5.78
C GLU A 95 -10.38 11.94 -5.72
N LEU A 96 -10.38 11.18 -4.61
CA LEU A 96 -11.25 10.01 -4.44
C LEU A 96 -12.57 10.36 -3.75
N SER A 97 -12.59 11.43 -2.97
CA SER A 97 -13.78 11.87 -2.22
C SER A 97 -14.99 12.14 -3.11
N LYS A 98 -14.75 12.54 -4.37
CA LYS A 98 -15.80 12.89 -5.35
C LYS A 98 -16.21 11.73 -6.26
N LEU A 99 -15.53 10.58 -6.18
CA LEU A 99 -15.84 9.47 -7.07
C LEU A 99 -17.15 8.77 -6.69
N SER A 100 -17.92 8.37 -7.72
CA SER A 100 -19.05 7.45 -7.54
C SER A 100 -18.58 6.11 -6.98
N ASN A 101 -19.47 5.35 -6.33
CA ASN A 101 -19.14 4.04 -5.76
C ASN A 101 -18.55 3.09 -6.82
N LYS A 102 -19.07 3.08 -8.03
CA LYS A 102 -18.56 2.27 -9.15
C LYS A 102 -17.12 2.65 -9.51
N ASN A 103 -16.85 3.95 -9.68
CA ASN A 103 -15.51 4.42 -10.04
C ASN A 103 -14.52 4.22 -8.90
N LEU A 104 -14.95 4.39 -7.65
CA LEU A 104 -14.13 4.13 -6.46
C LEU A 104 -13.77 2.65 -6.32
N SER A 105 -14.71 1.74 -6.59
CA SER A 105 -14.45 0.29 -6.59
C SER A 105 -13.47 -0.12 -7.69
N ASN A 106 -13.61 0.45 -8.89
CA ASN A 106 -12.66 0.21 -9.98
C ASN A 106 -11.27 0.76 -9.65
N PHE A 107 -11.19 1.98 -9.12
CA PHE A 107 -9.93 2.57 -8.67
C PHE A 107 -9.25 1.70 -7.61
N ARG A 108 -10.00 1.29 -6.57
CA ARG A 108 -9.49 0.41 -5.52
C ARG A 108 -8.93 -0.88 -6.08
N ASN A 109 -9.67 -1.56 -6.96
CA ASN A 109 -9.23 -2.84 -7.52
C ASN A 109 -7.92 -2.73 -8.33
N VAL A 110 -7.68 -1.62 -9.00
CA VAL A 110 -6.52 -1.44 -9.88
C VAL A 110 -5.34 -0.79 -9.17
N LYS A 111 -5.61 0.19 -8.28
CA LYS A 111 -4.57 1.07 -7.71
C LYS A 111 -4.20 0.74 -6.28
N ILE A 112 -5.00 -0.07 -5.58
CA ILE A 112 -4.80 -0.35 -4.17
C ILE A 112 -4.68 -1.86 -3.93
N GLY A 113 -3.65 -2.27 -3.20
CA GLY A 113 -3.51 -3.61 -2.64
C GLY A 113 -3.84 -3.62 -1.15
N PHE A 114 -4.39 -4.74 -0.65
CA PHE A 114 -4.67 -4.93 0.76
C PHE A 114 -4.04 -6.21 1.29
N ILE A 115 -3.42 -6.09 2.47
CA ILE A 115 -2.88 -7.20 3.24
C ILE A 115 -3.47 -7.11 4.65
N PHE A 116 -4.09 -8.17 5.14
CA PHE A 116 -4.74 -8.21 6.44
C PHE A 116 -4.07 -9.24 7.36
N GLN A 117 -4.24 -9.06 8.66
CA GLN A 117 -3.78 -9.99 9.69
C GLN A 117 -4.38 -11.40 9.51
N PHE A 118 -5.69 -11.47 9.24
CA PHE A 118 -6.36 -12.69 8.79
C PHE A 118 -6.36 -12.67 7.27
N HIS A 119 -5.59 -13.50 6.63
CA HIS A 119 -5.27 -13.50 5.20
C HIS A 119 -6.47 -13.35 4.26
N HIS A 120 -7.69 -13.68 4.72
CA HIS A 120 -8.94 -13.64 3.95
C HIS A 120 -8.83 -14.34 2.59
N LEU A 121 -8.12 -15.47 2.56
CA LEU A 121 -8.11 -16.33 1.39
C LEU A 121 -9.43 -17.08 1.31
N LEU A 122 -9.95 -17.22 0.09
CA LEU A 122 -11.16 -18.00 -0.15
C LEU A 122 -10.81 -19.49 -0.11
N SER A 123 -11.42 -20.22 0.81
CA SER A 123 -11.12 -21.63 1.09
C SER A 123 -11.44 -22.57 -0.07
N GLU A 124 -12.37 -22.17 -0.95
CA GLU A 124 -12.80 -22.92 -2.12
C GLU A 124 -11.76 -22.94 -3.23
N PHE A 125 -10.91 -21.91 -3.29
CA PHE A 125 -9.91 -21.65 -4.33
C PHE A 125 -8.50 -22.07 -3.89
N ASP A 126 -7.68 -22.52 -4.84
CA ASP A 126 -6.26 -22.74 -4.61
C ASP A 126 -5.49 -21.41 -4.51
N ALA A 127 -4.19 -21.46 -4.21
CA ALA A 127 -3.35 -20.27 -4.08
C ALA A 127 -3.31 -19.44 -5.37
N LEU A 128 -3.19 -20.10 -6.53
CA LEU A 128 -3.16 -19.43 -7.84
C LEU A 128 -4.48 -18.71 -8.11
N GLU A 129 -5.60 -19.39 -7.87
CA GLU A 129 -6.94 -18.82 -8.07
C GLU A 129 -7.19 -17.63 -7.17
N ASN A 130 -6.82 -17.73 -5.87
CA ASN A 130 -6.91 -16.61 -4.93
C ASN A 130 -6.17 -15.35 -5.43
N VAL A 131 -4.97 -15.53 -5.99
CA VAL A 131 -4.18 -14.42 -6.55
C VAL A 131 -4.81 -13.88 -7.83
N CYS A 132 -5.45 -14.70 -8.64
CA CYS A 132 -6.08 -14.27 -9.90
C CYS A 132 -7.33 -13.41 -9.71
N ILE A 133 -8.05 -13.51 -8.57
CA ILE A 133 -9.35 -12.86 -8.36
C ILE A 133 -9.33 -11.35 -8.67
N PRO A 134 -8.41 -10.52 -8.13
CA PRO A 134 -8.42 -9.09 -8.44
C PRO A 134 -8.15 -8.80 -9.92
N ALA A 135 -7.36 -9.64 -10.59
CA ALA A 135 -7.09 -9.51 -12.03
C ALA A 135 -8.34 -9.82 -12.88
N PHE A 136 -9.12 -10.83 -12.50
CA PHE A 136 -10.41 -11.11 -13.13
C PHE A 136 -11.40 -9.95 -12.96
N ILE A 137 -11.48 -9.37 -11.76
CA ILE A 137 -12.32 -8.20 -11.48
C ILE A 137 -11.88 -7.00 -12.31
N ALA A 138 -10.58 -6.85 -12.58
CA ALA A 138 -10.03 -5.82 -13.48
C ALA A 138 -10.30 -6.10 -14.97
N GLY A 139 -10.91 -7.23 -15.31
CA GLY A 139 -11.26 -7.61 -16.68
C GLY A 139 -10.14 -8.28 -17.48
N LEU A 140 -9.07 -8.74 -16.83
CA LEU A 140 -8.01 -9.48 -17.50
C LEU A 140 -8.51 -10.87 -17.92
N SER A 141 -7.97 -11.37 -19.05
CA SER A 141 -8.25 -12.74 -19.48
C SER A 141 -7.72 -13.76 -18.44
N ARG A 142 -8.30 -14.98 -18.46
CA ARG A 142 -7.84 -16.06 -17.58
C ARG A 142 -6.35 -16.34 -17.77
N ASN A 143 -5.90 -16.46 -19.01
CA ASN A 143 -4.50 -16.73 -19.35
C ASN A 143 -3.54 -15.65 -18.84
N ASP A 144 -3.89 -14.36 -18.99
CA ASP A 144 -3.05 -13.25 -18.54
C ASP A 144 -3.04 -13.14 -17.02
N SER A 145 -4.17 -13.40 -16.35
CA SER A 145 -4.28 -13.44 -14.90
C SER A 145 -3.44 -14.56 -14.30
N GLU A 146 -3.54 -15.78 -14.85
CA GLU A 146 -2.75 -16.94 -14.42
C GLU A 146 -1.26 -16.73 -14.64
N LYS A 147 -0.83 -16.12 -15.76
CA LYS A 147 0.58 -15.77 -16.00
C LYS A 147 1.13 -14.80 -14.97
N LYS A 148 0.38 -13.74 -14.64
CA LYS A 148 0.77 -12.76 -13.63
C LYS A 148 0.85 -13.40 -12.25
N ALA A 149 -0.18 -14.13 -11.84
CA ALA A 149 -0.27 -14.81 -10.56
C ALA A 149 0.84 -15.84 -10.37
N THR A 150 1.11 -16.67 -11.41
CA THR A 150 2.21 -17.63 -11.42
C THR A 150 3.57 -16.97 -11.18
N ARG A 151 3.86 -15.87 -11.89
CA ARG A 151 5.12 -15.15 -11.71
C ARG A 151 5.26 -14.59 -10.28
N LEU A 152 4.21 -14.03 -9.72
CA LEU A 152 4.22 -13.51 -8.35
C LEU A 152 4.40 -14.62 -7.31
N LEU A 153 3.68 -15.74 -7.46
CA LEU A 153 3.83 -16.88 -6.55
C LEU A 153 5.23 -17.49 -6.62
N GLN A 154 5.82 -17.60 -7.82
CA GLN A 154 7.22 -18.05 -7.98
C GLN A 154 8.19 -17.09 -7.30
N MET A 155 8.06 -15.78 -7.52
CA MET A 155 8.87 -14.75 -6.88
C MET A 155 8.80 -14.82 -5.35
N LEU A 156 7.64 -15.17 -4.80
CA LEU A 156 7.41 -15.29 -3.36
C LEU A 156 7.71 -16.70 -2.80
N GLY A 157 8.39 -17.56 -3.56
CA GLY A 157 8.80 -18.90 -3.12
C GLY A 157 7.64 -19.91 -3.00
N LEU A 158 6.52 -19.66 -3.69
CA LEU A 158 5.31 -20.50 -3.66
C LEU A 158 5.06 -21.26 -4.95
N GLY A 159 6.10 -21.46 -5.79
CA GLY A 159 5.99 -22.16 -7.07
C GLY A 159 5.35 -23.53 -6.96
N ASP A 160 5.77 -24.32 -5.96
CA ASP A 160 5.28 -25.69 -5.72
C ASP A 160 3.98 -25.71 -4.88
N ARG A 161 3.46 -24.57 -4.47
CA ARG A 161 2.27 -24.39 -3.63
C ARG A 161 1.06 -23.86 -4.38
N MET A 162 1.18 -23.54 -5.67
CA MET A 162 0.15 -22.86 -6.45
C MET A 162 -1.21 -23.56 -6.44
N LYS A 163 -1.20 -24.92 -6.36
CA LYS A 163 -2.40 -25.73 -6.36
C LYS A 163 -2.90 -26.15 -4.99
N HIS A 164 -2.25 -25.67 -3.93
CA HIS A 164 -2.68 -25.95 -2.56
C HIS A 164 -3.80 -24.98 -2.16
N LYS A 165 -4.76 -25.51 -1.41
CA LYS A 165 -5.83 -24.71 -0.77
C LYS A 165 -5.31 -24.04 0.50
N PRO A 166 -5.96 -22.99 1.00
CA PRO A 166 -5.52 -22.28 2.20
C PRO A 166 -5.26 -23.18 3.41
N ASN A 167 -6.07 -24.20 3.63
CA ASN A 167 -5.91 -25.14 4.75
C ASN A 167 -4.74 -26.12 4.60
N GLU A 168 -4.11 -26.17 3.43
CA GLU A 168 -2.91 -26.97 3.13
C GLU A 168 -1.62 -26.14 3.19
N LEU A 169 -1.74 -24.84 3.49
CA LEU A 169 -0.65 -23.88 3.56
C LEU A 169 -0.36 -23.48 5.02
N SER A 170 0.91 -23.31 5.36
CA SER A 170 1.31 -22.70 6.63
C SER A 170 0.83 -21.24 6.71
N GLY A 171 0.79 -20.64 7.91
CA GLY A 171 0.41 -19.24 8.10
C GLY A 171 1.28 -18.27 7.29
N GLY A 172 2.59 -18.49 7.25
CA GLY A 172 3.51 -17.70 6.44
C GLY A 172 3.29 -17.86 4.92
N GLU A 173 2.98 -19.08 4.45
CA GLU A 173 2.61 -19.32 3.05
C GLU A 173 1.29 -18.64 2.68
N GLN A 174 0.27 -18.72 3.55
CA GLN A 174 -1.00 -18.01 3.35
C GLN A 174 -0.78 -16.48 3.27
N GLN A 175 0.07 -15.93 4.13
CA GLN A 175 0.40 -14.50 4.10
C GLN A 175 1.11 -14.13 2.80
N ARG A 176 2.06 -14.93 2.31
CA ARG A 176 2.71 -14.69 1.02
C ARG A 176 1.71 -14.79 -0.16
N VAL A 177 0.72 -15.68 -0.11
CA VAL A 177 -0.38 -15.71 -1.09
C VAL A 177 -1.20 -14.41 -1.02
N ALA A 178 -1.51 -13.90 0.18
CA ALA A 178 -2.23 -12.64 0.34
C ALA A 178 -1.42 -11.44 -0.19
N VAL A 179 -0.09 -11.43 -0.01
CA VAL A 179 0.81 -10.44 -0.63
C VAL A 179 0.79 -10.54 -2.16
N ALA A 180 0.89 -11.76 -2.73
CA ALA A 180 0.79 -11.96 -4.18
C ALA A 180 -0.54 -11.43 -4.73
N ARG A 181 -1.66 -11.72 -4.04
CA ARG A 181 -2.99 -11.23 -4.39
C ARG A 181 -3.07 -9.69 -4.37
N ALA A 182 -2.45 -9.06 -3.37
CA ALA A 182 -2.40 -7.61 -3.29
C ALA A 182 -1.61 -6.98 -4.46
N LEU A 183 -0.59 -7.67 -4.98
CA LEU A 183 0.32 -7.19 -6.02
C LEU A 183 -0.15 -7.45 -7.46
N VAL A 184 -1.12 -8.34 -7.71
CA VAL A 184 -1.42 -8.87 -9.06
C VAL A 184 -1.80 -7.80 -10.08
N ASN A 185 -2.42 -6.71 -9.64
CA ASN A 185 -2.80 -5.57 -10.50
C ASN A 185 -1.72 -4.46 -10.56
N ASN A 186 -0.52 -4.68 -10.01
CA ASN A 186 0.53 -3.67 -9.88
C ASN A 186 0.02 -2.38 -9.22
N PRO A 187 -0.46 -2.45 -7.97
CA PRO A 187 -1.07 -1.31 -7.29
C PRO A 187 -0.06 -0.18 -7.07
N ALA A 188 -0.55 1.06 -7.07
CA ALA A 188 0.26 2.21 -6.71
C ALA A 188 0.61 2.24 -5.21
N LEU A 189 -0.28 1.68 -4.37
CA LEU A 189 -0.19 1.73 -2.92
C LEU A 189 -0.71 0.44 -2.29
N ILE A 190 -0.01 -0.06 -1.28
CA ILE A 190 -0.43 -1.21 -0.47
C ILE A 190 -0.76 -0.75 0.94
N PHE A 191 -1.96 -1.10 1.41
CA PHE A 191 -2.36 -0.98 2.79
C PHE A 191 -2.22 -2.32 3.51
N ALA A 192 -1.65 -2.31 4.71
CA ALA A 192 -1.52 -3.50 5.52
C ALA A 192 -2.05 -3.25 6.95
N ASP A 193 -2.96 -4.08 7.42
CA ASP A 193 -3.50 -4.03 8.78
C ASP A 193 -2.96 -5.22 9.56
N GLU A 194 -2.03 -4.96 10.50
CA GLU A 194 -1.34 -5.94 11.36
C GLU A 194 -0.80 -7.17 10.58
N PRO A 195 -0.04 -6.96 9.48
CA PRO A 195 0.24 -8.03 8.51
C PRO A 195 1.06 -9.20 9.07
N SER A 196 1.77 -9.02 10.18
CA SER A 196 2.56 -10.06 10.86
C SER A 196 1.95 -10.53 12.17
N GLY A 197 0.75 -10.04 12.55
CA GLY A 197 0.16 -10.26 13.87
C GLY A 197 -0.16 -11.73 14.22
N ASN A 198 -0.35 -12.60 13.22
CA ASN A 198 -0.65 -14.03 13.40
C ASN A 198 0.53 -14.94 13.00
N LEU A 199 1.70 -14.37 12.75
CA LEU A 199 2.89 -15.11 12.34
C LEU A 199 3.83 -15.34 13.53
N ASP A 200 4.56 -16.44 13.48
CA ASP A 200 5.72 -16.61 14.37
C ASP A 200 6.84 -15.61 14.00
N SER A 201 7.82 -15.49 14.87
CA SER A 201 8.89 -14.49 14.74
C SER A 201 9.73 -14.64 13.46
N THR A 202 9.91 -15.87 12.96
CA THR A 202 10.66 -16.14 11.73
C THR A 202 9.87 -15.68 10.50
N ASN A 203 8.63 -16.14 10.37
CA ASN A 203 7.74 -15.73 9.27
C ASN A 203 7.43 -14.21 9.29
N ALA A 204 7.32 -13.62 10.49
CA ALA A 204 7.15 -12.16 10.62
C ALA A 204 8.36 -11.41 10.05
N ARG A 205 9.59 -11.82 10.39
CA ARG A 205 10.83 -11.21 9.88
C ARG A 205 10.93 -11.34 8.36
N GLU A 206 10.67 -12.54 7.81
CA GLU A 206 10.67 -12.78 6.36
C GLU A 206 9.66 -11.86 5.64
N LEU A 207 8.48 -11.65 6.23
CA LEU A 207 7.48 -10.73 5.67
C LEU A 207 7.97 -9.28 5.69
N HIS A 208 8.64 -8.85 6.76
CA HIS A 208 9.20 -7.49 6.86
C HIS A 208 10.30 -7.27 5.81
N GLU A 209 11.21 -8.24 5.66
CA GLU A 209 12.25 -8.21 4.63
C GLU A 209 11.64 -8.17 3.22
N LEU A 210 10.56 -8.93 2.98
CA LEU A 210 9.81 -8.91 1.72
C LEU A 210 9.25 -7.51 1.41
N PHE A 211 8.71 -6.78 2.38
CA PHE A 211 8.23 -5.41 2.14
C PHE A 211 9.36 -4.47 1.73
N LEU A 212 10.54 -4.60 2.37
CA LEU A 212 11.73 -3.82 2.00
C LEU A 212 12.21 -4.16 0.58
N GLN A 213 12.21 -5.43 0.19
CA GLN A 213 12.55 -5.86 -1.16
C GLN A 213 11.58 -5.32 -2.20
N LEU A 214 10.27 -5.45 -1.96
CA LEU A 214 9.24 -4.91 -2.86
C LEU A 214 9.36 -3.38 -3.03
N ARG A 215 9.68 -2.66 -1.96
CA ARG A 215 9.98 -1.23 -2.04
C ARG A 215 11.21 -0.96 -2.89
N ALA A 216 12.32 -1.67 -2.65
CA ALA A 216 13.59 -1.43 -3.33
C ALA A 216 13.53 -1.77 -4.83
N GLU A 217 12.89 -2.89 -5.19
CA GLU A 217 12.85 -3.40 -6.56
C GLU A 217 11.74 -2.75 -7.41
N PHE A 218 10.57 -2.49 -6.80
CA PHE A 218 9.38 -2.01 -7.52
C PHE A 218 8.98 -0.58 -7.17
N ASN A 219 9.74 0.09 -6.27
CA ASN A 219 9.37 1.40 -5.74
C ASN A 219 7.95 1.41 -5.15
N GLN A 220 7.58 0.29 -4.50
CA GLN A 220 6.24 0.07 -3.94
C GLN A 220 6.03 0.93 -2.70
N THR A 221 4.89 1.62 -2.64
CA THR A 221 4.48 2.43 -1.48
C THR A 221 3.66 1.58 -0.52
N PHE A 222 3.92 1.73 0.79
CA PHE A 222 3.18 1.02 1.83
C PHE A 222 2.66 1.98 2.91
N VAL A 223 1.44 1.72 3.38
CA VAL A 223 0.89 2.26 4.63
C VAL A 223 0.50 1.09 5.51
N ILE A 224 1.17 0.93 6.64
CA ILE A 224 1.06 -0.25 7.49
C ILE A 224 0.58 0.18 8.87
N VAL A 225 -0.54 -0.36 9.32
CA VAL A 225 -0.96 -0.29 10.72
C VAL A 225 -0.34 -1.46 11.46
N THR A 226 0.39 -1.19 12.55
CA THR A 226 0.99 -2.25 13.35
C THR A 226 1.26 -1.81 14.79
N HIS A 227 1.30 -2.79 15.69
CA HIS A 227 1.85 -2.66 17.03
C HIS A 227 3.24 -3.33 17.16
N ASN A 228 3.75 -3.92 16.08
CA ASN A 228 5.06 -4.55 16.03
C ASN A 228 6.15 -3.48 15.88
N GLU A 229 6.98 -3.32 16.93
CA GLU A 229 8.05 -2.30 16.96
C GLU A 229 9.18 -2.61 15.95
N ASP A 230 9.46 -3.89 15.66
CA ASP A 230 10.50 -4.26 14.69
C ASP A 230 10.11 -3.79 13.29
N LEU A 231 8.84 -3.99 12.89
CA LEU A 231 8.32 -3.51 11.61
C LEU A 231 8.29 -1.98 11.57
N ALA A 232 7.88 -1.35 12.67
CA ALA A 232 7.88 0.11 12.76
C ALA A 232 9.29 0.72 12.67
N ALA A 233 10.30 0.04 13.20
CA ALA A 233 11.71 0.47 13.12
C ALA A 233 12.30 0.35 11.71
N LEU A 234 11.78 -0.55 10.88
CA LEU A 234 12.21 -0.76 9.49
C LEU A 234 11.54 0.19 8.48
N SER A 235 10.49 0.92 8.90
CA SER A 235 9.79 1.88 8.04
C SER A 235 10.59 3.17 7.86
N ASP A 236 10.33 3.88 6.75
CA ASP A 236 10.95 5.19 6.50
C ASP A 236 10.44 6.24 7.48
N ARG A 237 9.16 6.10 7.89
CA ARG A 237 8.51 7.02 8.82
C ARG A 237 7.48 6.30 9.67
N LYS A 238 7.56 6.56 10.97
CA LYS A 238 6.59 6.11 11.97
C LYS A 238 5.67 7.27 12.33
N VAL A 239 4.37 7.05 12.22
CA VAL A 239 3.30 7.99 12.55
C VAL A 239 2.57 7.49 13.78
N THR A 240 2.47 8.30 14.81
CA THR A 240 1.78 7.93 16.06
C THR A 240 0.36 8.48 16.05
N MET A 241 -0.60 7.59 16.28
CA MET A 241 -2.01 7.93 16.36
C MET A 241 -2.52 7.80 17.80
N LYS A 242 -3.21 8.83 18.30
CA LYS A 242 -3.80 8.85 19.63
C LYS A 242 -5.16 9.58 19.59
N ASP A 243 -6.18 8.99 20.20
CA ASP A 243 -7.52 9.58 20.37
C ASP A 243 -8.14 10.17 19.10
N GLY A 244 -7.88 9.53 17.94
CA GLY A 244 -8.40 9.95 16.64
C GLY A 244 -7.60 11.04 15.93
N LEU A 245 -6.39 11.34 16.40
CA LEU A 245 -5.48 12.34 15.84
C LEU A 245 -4.10 11.72 15.55
N ILE A 246 -3.40 12.26 14.56
CA ILE A 246 -1.96 12.06 14.39
C ILE A 246 -1.25 13.08 15.27
N ILE A 247 -0.34 12.58 16.11
CA ILE A 247 0.38 13.43 17.09
C ILE A 247 1.89 13.54 16.78
N GLN A 248 2.40 12.72 15.86
CA GLN A 248 3.79 12.77 15.42
C GLN A 248 3.96 12.02 14.09
#